data_5f8ed1362fb00b68f4029749bcb3336c
#
_entry.id   5f8ed1362fb00b68f4029749bcb3336c
#
_cell.length_a   1.000
_cell.length_b   1.000
_cell.length_c   1.000
_cell.angle_alpha   90.00
_cell.angle_beta   90.00
_cell.angle_gamma   90.00
#
_symmetry.space_group_name_H-M   'P 1'
#
loop_
_entity.id
_entity.type
_entity.pdbx_description
1 polymer ?
#
loop_
_entity_poly.entity_id
_entity_poly.type
_entity_poly.pdbx_seq_one_letter_code
_entity_poly.pdbx_strand_id
1 'polypeptide(L)'
;MRKFALVFALLLSLACASIIPTPNDFPPPPMTVIVEDFPTPFVTATIEPRLAVITPEKMQDAYTFQLILVTRIAAGDSTGVAETVKYPITVDVDGPVVISTADEFEKYYDRIFTDDVIAVLTETNEEDLLLLPEGVRVGQGEVWFNLYCVDLTCSDTQFFITQINP
;
A
#
# COMPACT_ATOMS: atom_id res chain seq x y z
N MET A 1 37.61 32.70 28.09
CA MET A 1 39.07 32.48 28.23
C MET A 1 39.43 31.15 27.61
N ARG A 2 40.49 31.14 26.80
CA ARG A 2 41.19 30.02 26.10
C ARG A 2 40.45 29.52 24.86
N LYS A 3 40.78 29.91 23.63
CA LYS A 3 42.03 30.05 22.84
C LYS A 3 42.64 28.65 22.54
N PHE A 4 43.01 28.55 21.21
CA PHE A 4 43.95 27.68 20.53
C PHE A 4 43.33 26.39 19.93
N ALA A 5 43.67 25.94 18.77
CA ALA A 5 44.65 26.37 17.79
C ALA A 5 44.29 25.82 16.41
N LEU A 6 44.67 26.59 15.39
CA LEU A 6 44.87 26.16 14.02
C LEU A 6 45.96 25.08 13.95
N VAL A 7 45.76 24.05 13.10
CA VAL A 7 46.88 23.34 12.47
C VAL A 7 46.60 23.18 10.99
N PHE A 8 47.49 23.78 10.24
CA PHE A 8 47.72 23.76 8.80
C PHE A 8 48.49 22.49 8.44
N ALA A 9 48.10 21.83 7.36
CA ALA A 9 48.98 20.98 6.54
C ALA A 9 48.22 20.68 5.25
N LEU A 10 48.42 21.38 4.19
CA LEU A 10 49.48 21.37 3.18
C LEU A 10 49.56 20.06 2.37
N LEU A 11 48.98 20.17 1.13
CA LEU A 11 49.49 19.71 -0.17
C LEU A 11 50.10 18.31 -0.28
N LEU A 12 49.46 17.47 -1.09
CA LEU A 12 50.20 16.71 -2.12
C LEU A 12 49.31 16.44 -3.34
N SER A 13 49.52 17.20 -4.37
CA SER A 13 49.02 16.99 -5.72
C SER A 13 49.83 15.86 -6.36
N LEU A 14 49.23 14.69 -6.56
CA LEU A 14 49.74 13.69 -7.48
C LEU A 14 48.99 13.80 -8.79
N ALA A 15 49.65 14.33 -9.79
CA ALA A 15 49.25 14.26 -11.17
C ALA A 15 49.46 12.81 -11.67
N CYS A 16 48.38 12.05 -11.85
CA CYS A 16 48.41 10.85 -12.66
C CYS A 16 48.18 11.23 -14.13
N ALA A 17 49.23 11.12 -14.91
CA ALA A 17 49.16 11.22 -16.36
C ALA A 17 48.34 10.06 -16.93
N SER A 18 47.23 10.38 -17.54
CA SER A 18 46.39 9.40 -18.27
C SER A 18 47.10 9.03 -19.57
N ILE A 19 47.60 7.81 -19.64
CA ILE A 19 48.03 7.20 -20.89
C ILE A 19 46.76 6.82 -21.66
N ILE A 20 46.45 7.52 -22.70
CA ILE A 20 45.37 7.19 -23.63
C ILE A 20 45.91 6.07 -24.54
N PRO A 21 45.36 4.86 -24.53
CA PRO A 21 45.69 3.87 -25.53
C PRO A 21 45.08 4.28 -26.87
N THR A 22 45.90 4.26 -27.91
CA THR A 22 45.47 4.42 -29.29
C THR A 22 44.48 3.32 -29.68
N PRO A 23 43.42 3.63 -30.46
CA PRO A 23 42.48 2.61 -30.93
C PRO A 23 43.23 1.66 -31.87
N ASN A 24 43.37 0.40 -31.48
CA ASN A 24 43.85 -0.65 -32.35
C ASN A 24 42.74 -0.95 -33.38
N ASP A 25 43.11 -0.83 -34.66
CA ASP A 25 42.33 -1.30 -35.81
C ASP A 25 42.23 -2.84 -35.75
N PHE A 26 41.28 -3.37 -34.98
CA PHE A 26 40.87 -4.74 -35.14
C PHE A 26 39.63 -4.77 -36.06
N PRO A 27 39.67 -5.56 -37.16
CA PRO A 27 38.48 -5.77 -37.96
C PRO A 27 37.41 -6.39 -37.06
N PRO A 28 36.15 -5.95 -37.13
CA PRO A 28 35.10 -6.49 -36.32
C PRO A 28 34.90 -7.99 -36.62
N PRO A 29 34.76 -8.83 -35.62
CA PRO A 29 34.44 -10.25 -35.85
C PRO A 29 33.10 -10.37 -36.58
N PRO A 30 32.90 -11.39 -37.42
CA PRO A 30 31.64 -11.60 -38.13
C PRO A 30 30.53 -11.72 -37.07
N MET A 31 29.54 -10.81 -37.11
CA MET A 31 28.37 -10.88 -36.28
C MET A 31 27.51 -12.06 -36.70
N THR A 32 27.67 -13.19 -35.99
CA THR A 32 26.67 -14.25 -36.01
C THR A 32 25.49 -13.72 -35.19
N VAL A 33 24.42 -13.36 -35.90
CA VAL A 33 23.15 -13.01 -35.22
C VAL A 33 22.60 -14.34 -34.67
N ILE A 34 22.92 -14.60 -33.40
CA ILE A 34 22.20 -15.60 -32.62
C ILE A 34 20.86 -14.95 -32.29
N VAL A 35 19.82 -15.34 -33.02
CA VAL A 35 18.45 -15.05 -32.61
C VAL A 35 18.19 -15.94 -31.42
N GLU A 36 18.56 -15.47 -30.23
CA GLU A 36 18.06 -16.05 -28.98
C GLU A 36 16.56 -15.76 -28.95
N ASP A 37 15.79 -16.80 -29.13
CA ASP A 37 14.34 -16.80 -28.90
C ASP A 37 14.14 -16.65 -27.39
N PHE A 38 14.22 -15.40 -26.91
CA PHE A 38 13.89 -15.09 -25.52
C PHE A 38 12.40 -15.38 -25.36
N PRO A 39 12.02 -16.32 -24.47
CA PRO A 39 10.62 -16.46 -24.14
C PRO A 39 10.15 -15.11 -23.62
N THR A 40 9.26 -14.48 -24.36
CA THR A 40 8.61 -13.24 -23.94
C THR A 40 8.05 -13.50 -22.53
N PRO A 41 8.49 -12.80 -21.48
CA PRO A 41 7.90 -13.00 -20.17
C PRO A 41 6.42 -12.69 -20.32
N PHE A 42 5.57 -13.66 -20.01
CA PHE A 42 4.15 -13.42 -19.83
C PHE A 42 4.05 -12.40 -18.68
N VAL A 43 3.90 -11.13 -19.05
CA VAL A 43 3.57 -10.08 -18.08
C VAL A 43 2.11 -10.35 -17.72
N THR A 44 1.90 -11.10 -16.65
CA THR A 44 0.59 -11.12 -16.01
C THR A 44 0.37 -9.71 -15.50
N ALA A 45 -0.42 -8.94 -16.24
CA ALA A 45 -0.80 -7.60 -15.81
C ALA A 45 -1.58 -7.77 -14.50
N THR A 46 -0.91 -7.50 -13.39
CA THR A 46 -1.58 -7.37 -12.09
C THR A 46 -2.43 -6.11 -12.19
N ILE A 47 -3.75 -6.29 -12.24
CA ILE A 47 -4.69 -5.17 -12.25
C ILE A 47 -4.61 -4.55 -10.86
N GLU A 48 -3.96 -3.39 -10.75
CA GLU A 48 -4.02 -2.61 -9.53
C GLU A 48 -5.43 -2.04 -9.38
N PRO A 49 -6.14 -2.34 -8.27
CA PRO A 49 -7.48 -1.82 -8.03
C PRO A 49 -7.44 -0.29 -8.02
N ARG A 50 -8.22 0.34 -8.92
CA ARG A 50 -8.37 1.80 -8.99
C ARG A 50 -9.50 2.25 -8.09
N LEU A 51 -9.36 3.41 -7.45
CA LEU A 51 -10.45 4.04 -6.72
C LEU A 51 -11.63 4.31 -7.67
N ALA A 52 -12.81 3.88 -7.25
CA ALA A 52 -14.08 4.22 -7.90
C ALA A 52 -14.71 5.43 -7.22
N VAL A 53 -15.59 6.12 -7.93
CA VAL A 53 -16.35 7.24 -7.35
C VAL A 53 -17.47 6.68 -6.48
N ILE A 54 -17.51 7.11 -5.22
CA ILE A 54 -18.61 6.78 -4.32
C ILE A 54 -19.70 7.83 -4.54
N THR A 55 -20.85 7.40 -5.04
CA THR A 55 -22.04 8.26 -5.19
C THR A 55 -22.98 8.08 -3.98
N PRO A 56 -23.91 9.00 -3.72
CA PRO A 56 -24.89 8.84 -2.63
C PRO A 56 -25.67 7.51 -2.71
N GLU A 57 -25.93 6.99 -3.92
CA GLU A 57 -26.63 5.71 -4.13
C GLU A 57 -25.77 4.52 -3.65
N LYS A 58 -24.44 4.68 -3.59
CA LYS A 58 -23.50 3.67 -3.09
C LYS A 58 -23.38 3.64 -1.57
N MET A 59 -24.02 4.56 -0.86
CA MET A 59 -23.96 4.58 0.61
C MET A 59 -24.70 3.37 1.21
N GLN A 60 -25.78 2.89 0.61
CA GLN A 60 -26.44 1.66 1.01
C GLN A 60 -25.53 0.43 0.85
N ASP A 61 -24.71 0.40 -0.22
CA ASP A 61 -23.73 -0.67 -0.43
C ASP A 61 -22.61 -0.58 0.64
N ALA A 62 -22.18 0.63 1.02
CA ALA A 62 -21.20 0.84 2.09
C ALA A 62 -21.74 0.37 3.44
N TYR A 63 -23.00 0.65 3.76
CA TYR A 63 -23.63 0.13 4.98
C TYR A 63 -23.77 -1.39 4.97
N THR A 64 -24.16 -1.96 3.82
CA THR A 64 -24.20 -3.41 3.65
C THR A 64 -22.82 -4.04 3.88
N PHE A 65 -21.77 -3.41 3.37
CA PHE A 65 -20.39 -3.84 3.61
C PHE A 65 -20.03 -3.80 5.11
N GLN A 66 -20.42 -2.73 5.82
CA GLN A 66 -20.23 -2.63 7.28
C GLN A 66 -20.93 -3.77 8.01
N LEU A 67 -22.19 -4.10 7.67
CA LEU A 67 -22.93 -5.19 8.29
C LEU A 67 -22.28 -6.55 8.07
N ILE A 68 -21.72 -6.79 6.87
CA ILE A 68 -20.94 -8.00 6.57
C ILE A 68 -19.69 -8.05 7.46
N LEU A 69 -18.98 -6.92 7.58
CA LEU A 69 -17.79 -6.81 8.41
C LEU A 69 -18.11 -7.12 9.88
N VAL A 70 -19.14 -6.50 10.44
CA VAL A 70 -19.60 -6.76 11.82
C VAL A 70 -19.96 -8.23 12.01
N THR A 71 -20.64 -8.84 11.03
CA THR A 71 -20.99 -10.27 11.09
C THR A 71 -19.77 -11.17 11.12
N ARG A 72 -18.74 -10.88 10.31
CA ARG A 72 -17.46 -11.61 10.29
C ARG A 72 -16.70 -11.45 11.61
N ILE A 73 -16.64 -10.23 12.14
CA ILE A 73 -16.01 -9.94 13.45
C ILE A 73 -16.71 -10.75 14.56
N ALA A 74 -18.02 -10.71 14.61
CA ALA A 74 -18.81 -11.47 15.60
C ALA A 74 -18.64 -12.99 15.47
N ALA A 75 -18.36 -13.49 14.27
CA ALA A 75 -18.07 -14.90 14.02
C ALA A 75 -16.61 -15.30 14.32
N GLY A 76 -15.72 -14.33 14.62
CA GLY A 76 -14.29 -14.56 14.78
C GLY A 76 -13.57 -14.91 13.46
N ASP A 77 -14.15 -14.51 12.31
CA ASP A 77 -13.61 -14.78 10.97
C ASP A 77 -12.54 -13.73 10.62
N SER A 78 -11.37 -13.83 11.28
CA SER A 78 -10.25 -12.91 11.05
C SER A 78 -9.73 -12.95 9.62
N THR A 79 -9.71 -14.14 9.01
CA THR A 79 -9.30 -14.32 7.60
C THR A 79 -10.26 -13.58 6.66
N GLY A 80 -11.57 -13.79 6.84
CA GLY A 80 -12.57 -13.10 6.04
C GLY A 80 -12.55 -11.58 6.22
N VAL A 81 -12.23 -11.08 7.42
CA VAL A 81 -12.01 -9.64 7.65
C VAL A 81 -10.75 -9.16 6.95
N ALA A 82 -9.62 -9.89 7.06
CA ALA A 82 -8.36 -9.53 6.42
C ALA A 82 -8.49 -9.41 4.89
N GLU A 83 -9.31 -10.24 4.25
CA GLU A 83 -9.61 -10.17 2.81
C GLU A 83 -10.36 -8.88 2.41
N THR A 84 -10.99 -8.18 3.34
CA THR A 84 -11.69 -6.91 3.08
C THR A 84 -10.80 -5.68 3.24
N VAL A 85 -9.54 -5.85 3.56
CA VAL A 85 -8.58 -4.75 3.77
C VAL A 85 -7.81 -4.44 2.50
N LYS A 86 -7.65 -3.15 2.19
CA LYS A 86 -6.78 -2.69 1.11
C LYS A 86 -5.34 -2.55 1.60
N TYR A 87 -4.47 -3.42 1.12
CA TYR A 87 -3.05 -3.39 1.47
C TYR A 87 -2.21 -2.54 0.50
N PRO A 88 -1.10 -1.94 0.97
CA PRO A 88 -0.70 -1.88 2.39
C PRO A 88 -1.59 -0.94 3.21
N ILE A 89 -1.78 -1.26 4.50
CA ILE A 89 -2.47 -0.41 5.48
C ILE A 89 -1.52 -0.06 6.62
N THR A 90 -1.63 1.15 7.15
CA THR A 90 -0.93 1.55 8.37
C THR A 90 -1.93 1.63 9.52
N VAL A 91 -1.64 0.95 10.62
CA VAL A 91 -2.42 0.97 11.84
C VAL A 91 -1.55 1.35 13.03
N ASP A 92 -2.12 2.01 14.02
CA ASP A 92 -1.41 2.34 15.26
C ASP A 92 -1.77 1.31 16.35
N VAL A 93 -0.87 0.36 16.56
CA VAL A 93 -1.01 -0.69 17.58
C VAL A 93 0.25 -0.68 18.46
N ASP A 94 0.30 0.23 19.46
CA ASP A 94 1.47 0.59 20.26
C ASP A 94 2.61 1.23 19.42
N GLY A 95 2.23 2.02 18.42
CA GLY A 95 3.07 2.65 17.44
C GLY A 95 2.64 2.27 16.00
N PRO A 96 3.05 3.06 15.00
CA PRO A 96 2.63 2.84 13.63
C PRO A 96 3.24 1.55 13.06
N VAL A 97 2.39 0.66 12.59
CA VAL A 97 2.75 -0.59 11.92
C VAL A 97 2.22 -0.58 10.50
N VAL A 98 3.08 -0.83 9.52
CA VAL A 98 2.68 -1.04 8.12
C VAL A 98 2.44 -2.52 7.90
N ILE A 99 1.22 -2.87 7.53
CA ILE A 99 0.79 -4.24 7.25
C ILE A 99 0.60 -4.38 5.75
N SER A 100 1.27 -5.35 5.14
CA SER A 100 1.35 -5.49 3.69
C SER A 100 0.52 -6.64 3.13
N THR A 101 0.08 -7.58 3.97
CA THR A 101 -0.66 -8.78 3.54
C THR A 101 -1.75 -9.16 4.52
N ALA A 102 -2.72 -9.97 4.07
CA ALA A 102 -3.78 -10.53 4.90
C ALA A 102 -3.22 -11.37 6.06
N ASP A 103 -2.25 -12.25 5.78
CA ASP A 103 -1.61 -13.10 6.80
C ASP A 103 -0.89 -12.27 7.88
N GLU A 104 -0.37 -11.11 7.51
CA GLU A 104 0.23 -10.18 8.45
C GLU A 104 -0.83 -9.47 9.28
N PHE A 105 -1.94 -9.07 8.66
CA PHE A 105 -3.07 -8.43 9.33
C PHE A 105 -3.68 -9.32 10.42
N GLU A 106 -3.85 -10.60 10.17
CA GLU A 106 -4.38 -11.56 11.12
C GLU A 106 -3.57 -11.62 12.43
N LYS A 107 -2.24 -11.39 12.38
CA LYS A 107 -1.38 -11.37 13.59
C LYS A 107 -1.65 -10.17 14.50
N TYR A 108 -2.24 -9.11 13.96
CA TYR A 108 -2.58 -7.90 14.69
C TYR A 108 -4.08 -7.76 14.94
N TYR A 109 -4.88 -8.72 14.48
CA TYR A 109 -6.34 -8.65 14.45
C TYR A 109 -6.95 -8.19 15.77
N ASP A 110 -6.64 -8.86 16.89
CA ASP A 110 -7.18 -8.54 18.22
C ASP A 110 -6.73 -7.17 18.76
N ARG A 111 -5.63 -6.64 18.24
CA ARG A 111 -5.11 -5.33 18.61
C ARG A 111 -5.68 -4.22 17.74
N ILE A 112 -6.16 -4.56 16.56
CA ILE A 112 -6.79 -3.66 15.61
C ILE A 112 -8.28 -3.53 15.93
N PHE A 113 -8.97 -4.66 16.09
CA PHE A 113 -10.38 -4.68 16.43
C PHE A 113 -10.57 -4.73 17.95
N THR A 114 -10.25 -3.59 18.59
CA THR A 114 -10.53 -3.36 20.01
C THR A 114 -12.04 -3.33 20.26
N ASP A 115 -12.45 -3.46 21.52
CA ASP A 115 -13.86 -3.34 21.91
C ASP A 115 -14.47 -2.00 21.44
N ASP A 116 -13.68 -0.90 21.45
CA ASP A 116 -14.12 0.41 21.00
C ASP A 116 -14.38 0.45 19.48
N VAL A 117 -13.46 -0.09 18.66
CA VAL A 117 -13.66 -0.19 17.20
C VAL A 117 -14.87 -1.07 16.86
N ILE A 118 -15.03 -2.18 17.56
CA ILE A 118 -16.18 -3.10 17.39
C ILE A 118 -17.48 -2.40 17.76
N ALA A 119 -17.51 -1.68 18.89
CA ALA A 119 -18.67 -0.92 19.33
C ALA A 119 -19.07 0.13 18.28
N VAL A 120 -18.11 0.93 17.78
CA VAL A 120 -18.36 1.94 16.74
C VAL A 120 -18.94 1.30 15.47
N LEU A 121 -18.34 0.20 14.99
CA LEU A 121 -18.84 -0.50 13.81
C LEU A 121 -20.27 -1.06 14.01
N THR A 122 -20.59 -1.48 15.23
CA THR A 122 -21.90 -2.09 15.55
C THR A 122 -22.98 -1.05 15.77
N GLU A 123 -22.64 0.09 16.34
CA GLU A 123 -23.59 1.13 16.75
C GLU A 123 -23.86 2.17 15.65
N THR A 124 -22.95 2.31 14.65
CA THR A 124 -23.11 3.25 13.55
C THR A 124 -24.18 2.76 12.57
N ASN A 125 -25.24 3.53 12.37
CA ASN A 125 -26.30 3.25 11.42
C ASN A 125 -25.97 3.83 10.03
N GLU A 126 -26.76 3.49 9.01
CA GLU A 126 -26.60 3.98 7.64
C GLU A 126 -26.59 5.53 7.57
N GLU A 127 -27.49 6.18 8.33
CA GLU A 127 -27.63 7.65 8.37
C GLU A 127 -26.48 8.37 9.05
N ASP A 128 -25.66 7.64 9.85
CA ASP A 128 -24.50 8.15 10.56
C ASP A 128 -23.19 7.97 9.76
N LEU A 129 -23.24 7.24 8.64
CA LEU A 129 -22.11 7.12 7.72
C LEU A 129 -21.88 8.45 6.98
N LEU A 130 -20.65 8.92 6.97
CA LEU A 130 -20.31 10.16 6.31
C LEU A 130 -19.47 9.93 5.05
N LEU A 131 -20.04 10.36 3.91
CA LEU A 131 -19.28 10.39 2.65
C LEU A 131 -18.42 11.66 2.61
N LEU A 132 -17.11 11.46 2.59
CA LEU A 132 -16.09 12.49 2.53
C LEU A 132 -15.17 12.26 1.33
N PRO A 133 -14.33 13.24 0.92
CA PRO A 133 -13.41 13.08 -0.19
C PRO A 133 -12.44 11.89 -0.01
N GLU A 134 -12.11 11.55 1.24
CA GLU A 134 -11.22 10.47 1.61
C GLU A 134 -11.88 9.09 1.61
N GLY A 135 -13.22 9.04 1.53
CA GLY A 135 -14.01 7.80 1.56
C GLY A 135 -15.23 7.88 2.47
N VAL A 136 -15.76 6.74 2.84
CA VAL A 136 -16.85 6.62 3.81
C VAL A 136 -16.27 6.46 5.20
N ARG A 137 -16.59 7.40 6.07
CA ARG A 137 -16.17 7.41 7.47
C ARG A 137 -17.22 6.76 8.35
N VAL A 138 -16.78 5.85 9.22
CA VAL A 138 -17.56 5.23 10.29
C VAL A 138 -17.14 5.87 11.61
N GLY A 139 -18.10 6.26 12.43
CA GLY A 139 -17.88 6.89 13.71
C GLY A 139 -17.17 8.24 13.59
N GLN A 140 -16.17 8.47 14.43
CA GLN A 140 -15.34 9.68 14.40
C GLN A 140 -14.11 9.53 13.50
N GLY A 141 -13.98 8.38 12.80
CA GLY A 141 -12.87 8.05 11.94
C GLY A 141 -12.11 6.80 12.38
N GLU A 142 -12.72 6.01 13.26
CA GLU A 142 -12.15 4.73 13.69
C GLU A 142 -11.97 3.78 12.52
N VAL A 143 -12.91 3.79 11.57
CA VAL A 143 -12.80 2.97 10.35
C VAL A 143 -13.17 3.79 9.12
N TRP A 144 -12.44 3.56 8.00
CA TRP A 144 -12.71 4.15 6.71
C TRP A 144 -12.82 3.10 5.63
N PHE A 145 -13.81 3.29 4.75
CA PHE A 145 -14.03 2.45 3.57
C PHE A 145 -13.83 3.25 2.30
N ASN A 146 -13.27 2.60 1.28
CA ASN A 146 -13.26 3.14 -0.06
C ASN A 146 -13.74 2.12 -1.07
N LEU A 147 -14.29 2.61 -2.17
CA LEU A 147 -14.79 1.79 -3.27
C LEU A 147 -13.70 1.65 -4.33
N TYR A 148 -13.44 0.43 -4.75
CA TYR A 148 -12.44 0.12 -5.77
C TYR A 148 -13.06 -0.64 -6.94
N CYS A 149 -12.57 -0.34 -8.15
CA CYS A 149 -12.85 -1.15 -9.32
C CYS A 149 -12.10 -2.47 -9.20
N VAL A 150 -12.78 -3.60 -9.34
CA VAL A 150 -12.16 -4.93 -9.34
C VAL A 150 -11.93 -5.45 -10.77
N ASP A 151 -12.41 -4.73 -11.78
CA ASP A 151 -12.16 -4.98 -13.19
C ASP A 151 -11.55 -3.76 -13.91
N LEU A 152 -11.10 -3.96 -15.15
CA LEU A 152 -10.46 -2.90 -15.96
C LEU A 152 -11.43 -1.81 -16.39
N THR A 153 -12.71 -2.13 -16.51
CA THR A 153 -13.78 -1.23 -16.98
C THR A 153 -14.48 -0.50 -15.86
N CYS A 154 -14.23 -0.90 -14.62
CA CYS A 154 -14.93 -0.45 -13.44
C CYS A 154 -16.45 -0.76 -13.48
N SER A 155 -16.82 -1.83 -14.15
CA SER A 155 -18.20 -2.33 -14.16
C SER A 155 -18.53 -3.11 -12.89
N ASP A 156 -17.52 -3.66 -12.24
CA ASP A 156 -17.62 -4.29 -10.95
C ASP A 156 -16.78 -3.53 -9.90
N THR A 157 -17.38 -3.30 -8.74
CA THR A 157 -16.78 -2.48 -7.68
C THR A 157 -16.99 -3.14 -6.32
N GLN A 158 -15.99 -3.00 -5.44
CA GLN A 158 -16.02 -3.54 -4.08
C GLN A 158 -15.51 -2.52 -3.08
N PHE A 159 -16.13 -2.48 -1.90
CA PHE A 159 -15.62 -1.73 -0.76
C PHE A 159 -14.46 -2.47 -0.09
N PHE A 160 -13.48 -1.69 0.35
CA PHE A 160 -12.36 -2.16 1.16
C PHE A 160 -12.14 -1.21 2.34
N ILE A 161 -11.68 -1.76 3.45
CA ILE A 161 -11.16 -0.99 4.56
C ILE A 161 -9.82 -0.37 4.12
N THR A 162 -9.70 0.94 4.25
CA THR A 162 -8.49 1.69 3.87
C THR A 162 -7.76 2.32 5.05
N GLN A 163 -8.46 2.48 6.18
CA GLN A 163 -7.87 2.98 7.42
C GLN A 163 -8.63 2.41 8.62
N ILE A 164 -7.88 2.09 9.67
CA ILE A 164 -8.41 1.75 10.99
C ILE A 164 -7.57 2.49 12.02
N ASN A 165 -8.25 3.15 12.95
CA ASN A 165 -7.67 3.88 14.07
C ASN A 165 -8.22 3.25 15.36
N PRO A 166 -7.50 2.27 15.92
CA PRO A 166 -7.91 1.53 17.12
C PRO A 166 -7.99 2.39 18.36
#